data_555f597c9ac76b5a9c13dde5438c60e7
#
_entry.id   555f597c9ac76b5a9c13dde5438c60e7
#
_cell.length_a   1.000
_cell.length_b   1.000
_cell.length_c   1.000
_cell.angle_alpha   90.00
_cell.angle_beta   90.00
_cell.angle_gamma   90.00
#
_symmetry.space_group_name_H-M   'P 1'
#
loop_
_entity.id
_entity.type
_entity.pdbx_description
1 polymer ?
#
loop_
_entity_poly.entity_id
_entity_poly.type
_entity_poly.pdbx_seq_one_letter_code
_entity_poly.pdbx_strand_id
1 'polypeptide(L)'
;MSFLTLPPEINSLNMLLGAGSAPMASVAAAWDGLASELGSASSFFEAVTSGLVNDAWQGPAAAAMASAASPYAAWLSAAGTAAEESAAQARAVVSAYETARSMIVHPALIAGNRNSLVSLVVSNLFGQNAPAIAAAEEIYEQFWAQDVVAMVDYYGGAAAAAAGLTPFAKGPLAQLAGAGGAVKAV
;
A
#
# COMPACT_ATOMS: atom_id res chain seq x y z
N MET A 1 -13.46 6.72 14.35
CA MET A 1 -14.00 5.74 15.33
C MET A 1 -12.99 4.62 15.46
N SER A 2 -12.72 4.16 16.68
CA SER A 2 -11.75 3.07 16.89
C SER A 2 -12.44 1.72 16.69
N PHE A 3 -11.97 0.92 15.74
CA PHE A 3 -12.44 -0.46 15.51
C PHE A 3 -12.31 -1.35 16.76
N LEU A 4 -11.43 -1.00 17.70
CA LEU A 4 -11.24 -1.72 18.97
C LEU A 4 -12.49 -1.75 19.86
N THR A 5 -13.36 -0.76 19.73
CA THR A 5 -14.59 -0.62 20.53
C THR A 5 -15.86 -0.95 19.76
N LEU A 6 -15.73 -1.24 18.47
CA LEU A 6 -16.86 -1.64 17.63
C LEU A 6 -17.12 -3.14 17.79
N PRO A 7 -18.41 -3.56 17.87
CA PRO A 7 -18.73 -4.98 17.94
C PRO A 7 -18.38 -5.71 16.63
N PRO A 8 -18.22 -7.04 16.66
CA PRO A 8 -17.79 -7.82 15.51
C PRO A 8 -18.72 -7.69 14.30
N GLU A 9 -20.02 -7.48 14.50
CA GLU A 9 -20.98 -7.23 13.41
C GLU A 9 -20.56 -6.02 12.55
N ILE A 10 -20.06 -4.96 13.19
CA ILE A 10 -19.68 -3.72 12.52
C ILE A 10 -18.30 -3.86 11.88
N ASN A 11 -17.32 -4.45 12.58
CA ASN A 11 -15.98 -4.67 12.04
C ASN A 11 -16.02 -5.56 10.80
N SER A 12 -16.69 -6.69 10.92
CA SER A 12 -16.90 -7.66 9.85
C SER A 12 -17.63 -7.03 8.65
N LEU A 13 -18.72 -6.30 8.89
CA LEU A 13 -19.49 -5.64 7.84
C LEU A 13 -18.63 -4.57 7.11
N ASN A 14 -17.92 -3.73 7.84
CA ASN A 14 -17.06 -2.68 7.27
C ASN A 14 -15.96 -3.27 6.36
N MET A 15 -15.34 -4.37 6.77
CA MET A 15 -14.32 -5.05 5.97
C MET A 15 -14.91 -5.63 4.67
N LEU A 16 -16.12 -6.20 4.74
CA LEU A 16 -16.73 -6.88 3.59
C LEU A 16 -17.45 -5.92 2.62
N LEU A 17 -18.00 -4.80 3.10
CA LEU A 17 -18.69 -3.79 2.28
C LEU A 17 -17.78 -2.67 1.77
N GLY A 18 -16.52 -2.64 2.17
CA GLY A 18 -15.53 -1.65 1.71
C GLY A 18 -15.21 -1.78 0.21
N ALA A 19 -14.40 -0.86 -0.29
CA ALA A 19 -13.96 -0.83 -1.69
C ALA A 19 -13.11 -2.06 -2.12
N GLY A 20 -12.70 -2.87 -1.15
CA GLY A 20 -11.84 -4.04 -1.38
C GLY A 20 -10.40 -3.65 -1.73
N SER A 21 -9.64 -4.63 -2.21
CA SER A 21 -8.23 -4.47 -2.61
C SER A 21 -8.06 -3.91 -4.03
N ALA A 22 -9.11 -3.94 -4.86
CA ALA A 22 -9.03 -3.60 -6.29
C ALA A 22 -8.50 -2.17 -6.57
N PRO A 23 -8.89 -1.10 -5.86
CA PRO A 23 -8.34 0.23 -6.10
C PRO A 23 -6.83 0.29 -5.87
N MET A 24 -6.33 -0.34 -4.81
CA MET A 24 -4.89 -0.37 -4.51
C MET A 24 -4.11 -1.26 -5.47
N ALA A 25 -4.70 -2.35 -5.96
CA ALA A 25 -4.13 -3.17 -7.02
C ALA A 25 -3.98 -2.38 -8.33
N SER A 26 -4.96 -1.54 -8.67
CA SER A 26 -4.89 -0.65 -9.83
C SER A 26 -3.79 0.41 -9.67
N VAL A 27 -3.61 0.95 -8.47
CA VAL A 27 -2.50 1.87 -8.15
C VAL A 27 -1.15 1.17 -8.33
N ALA A 28 -1.00 -0.06 -7.85
CA ALA A 28 0.23 -0.84 -8.04
C ALA A 28 0.56 -1.02 -9.54
N ALA A 29 -0.44 -1.40 -10.35
CA ALA A 29 -0.27 -1.56 -11.79
C ALA A 29 0.12 -0.24 -12.50
N ALA A 30 -0.45 0.89 -12.07
CA ALA A 30 -0.09 2.19 -12.62
C ALA A 30 1.37 2.58 -12.30
N TRP A 31 1.85 2.29 -11.09
CA TRP A 31 3.24 2.48 -10.71
C TRP A 31 4.21 1.58 -11.48
N ASP A 32 3.84 0.31 -11.75
CA ASP A 32 4.62 -0.59 -12.61
C ASP A 32 4.72 -0.05 -14.05
N GLY A 33 3.62 0.46 -14.58
CA GLY A 33 3.61 1.12 -15.89
C GLY A 33 4.58 2.29 -15.95
N LEU A 34 4.52 3.19 -14.95
CA LEU A 34 5.44 4.32 -14.85
C LEU A 34 6.89 3.88 -14.71
N ALA A 35 7.19 2.86 -13.91
CA ALA A 35 8.54 2.32 -13.76
C ALA A 35 9.09 1.82 -15.11
N SER A 36 8.28 1.08 -15.87
CA SER A 36 8.64 0.59 -17.21
C SER A 36 8.91 1.73 -18.19
N GLU A 37 8.08 2.76 -18.20
CA GLU A 37 8.25 3.94 -19.06
C GLU A 37 9.53 4.72 -18.71
N LEU A 38 9.81 4.93 -17.43
CA LEU A 38 11.02 5.60 -16.96
C LEU A 38 12.30 4.80 -17.27
N GLY A 39 12.25 3.48 -17.13
CA GLY A 39 13.36 2.59 -17.52
C GLY A 39 13.62 2.64 -19.02
N SER A 40 12.56 2.63 -19.83
CA SER A 40 12.67 2.76 -21.28
C SER A 40 13.21 4.13 -21.70
N ALA A 41 12.76 5.20 -21.04
CA ALA A 41 13.25 6.56 -21.29
C ALA A 41 14.73 6.71 -20.92
N SER A 42 15.18 6.11 -19.79
CA SER A 42 16.59 6.08 -19.41
C SER A 42 17.44 5.39 -20.46
N SER A 43 17.06 4.18 -20.86
CA SER A 43 17.80 3.40 -21.86
C SER A 43 17.85 4.10 -23.23
N PHE A 44 16.74 4.69 -23.67
CA PHE A 44 16.69 5.44 -24.91
C PHE A 44 17.59 6.70 -24.86
N PHE A 45 17.55 7.45 -23.77
CA PHE A 45 18.38 8.63 -23.59
C PHE A 45 19.86 8.29 -23.58
N GLU A 46 20.27 7.19 -22.91
CA GLU A 46 21.64 6.70 -22.92
C GLU A 46 22.08 6.27 -24.33
N ALA A 47 21.24 5.56 -25.07
CA ALA A 47 21.53 5.12 -26.43
C ALA A 47 21.74 6.30 -27.39
N VAL A 48 20.87 7.31 -27.33
CA VAL A 48 21.00 8.52 -28.17
C VAL A 48 22.26 9.31 -27.80
N THR A 49 22.51 9.48 -26.49
CA THR A 49 23.68 10.25 -26.01
C THR A 49 24.98 9.56 -26.39
N SER A 50 25.10 8.24 -26.23
CA SER A 50 26.28 7.48 -26.59
C SER A 50 26.48 7.39 -28.11
N GLY A 51 25.43 7.23 -28.89
CA GLY A 51 25.50 7.27 -30.36
C GLY A 51 26.03 8.60 -30.88
N LEU A 52 25.59 9.73 -30.29
CA LEU A 52 26.10 11.04 -30.67
C LEU A 52 27.60 11.17 -30.46
N VAL A 53 28.14 10.77 -29.31
CA VAL A 53 29.59 10.94 -28.99
C VAL A 53 30.46 9.89 -29.64
N ASN A 54 29.93 8.74 -30.01
CA ASN A 54 30.73 7.69 -30.65
C ASN A 54 30.80 7.83 -32.19
N ASP A 55 29.67 8.23 -32.81
CA ASP A 55 29.53 8.15 -34.26
C ASP A 55 29.49 9.53 -34.94
N ALA A 56 28.72 10.48 -34.38
CA ALA A 56 28.42 11.72 -35.08
C ALA A 56 29.20 12.95 -34.58
N TRP A 57 29.67 12.96 -33.35
CA TRP A 57 30.28 14.10 -32.71
C TRP A 57 31.42 13.70 -31.78
N GLN A 58 32.65 14.16 -32.11
CA GLN A 58 33.87 13.82 -31.34
C GLN A 58 34.58 15.05 -30.80
N GLY A 59 35.43 14.84 -29.81
CA GLY A 59 36.24 15.88 -29.21
C GLY A 59 35.77 16.36 -27.84
N PRO A 60 36.46 17.38 -27.26
CA PRO A 60 36.22 17.83 -25.88
C PRO A 60 34.77 18.29 -25.61
N ALA A 61 34.13 18.90 -26.61
CA ALA A 61 32.71 19.34 -26.49
C ALA A 61 31.73 18.17 -26.41
N ALA A 62 31.97 17.10 -27.17
CA ALA A 62 31.15 15.87 -27.10
C ALA A 62 31.31 15.20 -25.73
N ALA A 63 32.53 15.10 -25.19
CA ALA A 63 32.78 14.57 -23.85
C ALA A 63 32.10 15.41 -22.75
N ALA A 64 32.13 16.73 -22.87
CA ALA A 64 31.46 17.63 -21.92
C ALA A 64 29.94 17.45 -21.96
N MET A 65 29.34 17.30 -23.15
CA MET A 65 27.92 17.01 -23.30
C MET A 65 27.54 15.66 -22.66
N ALA A 66 28.31 14.60 -22.94
CA ALA A 66 28.05 13.28 -22.34
C ALA A 66 28.11 13.32 -20.80
N SER A 67 29.11 14.04 -20.26
CA SER A 67 29.23 14.23 -18.80
C SER A 67 28.03 15.01 -18.21
N ALA A 68 27.52 15.99 -18.94
CA ALA A 68 26.34 16.77 -18.51
C ALA A 68 25.02 15.97 -18.62
N ALA A 69 24.95 15.04 -19.60
CA ALA A 69 23.78 14.20 -19.83
C ALA A 69 23.67 13.03 -18.86
N SER A 70 24.80 12.45 -18.41
CA SER A 70 24.84 11.27 -17.55
C SER A 70 24.00 11.39 -16.26
N PRO A 71 23.99 12.52 -15.50
CA PRO A 71 23.15 12.66 -14.32
C PRO A 71 21.65 12.60 -14.61
N TYR A 72 21.22 12.96 -15.83
CA TYR A 72 19.81 12.87 -16.21
C TYR A 72 19.37 11.42 -16.46
N ALA A 73 20.19 10.62 -17.14
CA ALA A 73 19.95 9.19 -17.31
C ALA A 73 19.89 8.47 -15.95
N ALA A 74 20.85 8.74 -15.08
CA ALA A 74 20.87 8.19 -13.73
C ALA A 74 19.62 8.58 -12.91
N TRP A 75 19.14 9.83 -13.06
CA TRP A 75 17.93 10.27 -12.40
C TRP A 75 16.69 9.53 -12.93
N LEU A 76 16.57 9.34 -14.25
CA LEU A 76 15.46 8.56 -14.86
C LEU A 76 15.44 7.12 -14.31
N SER A 77 16.61 6.47 -14.26
CA SER A 77 16.76 5.12 -13.70
C SER A 77 16.36 5.07 -12.23
N ALA A 78 16.84 6.01 -11.42
CA ALA A 78 16.48 6.11 -10.00
C ALA A 78 14.97 6.39 -9.80
N ALA A 79 14.37 7.21 -10.66
CA ALA A 79 12.92 7.45 -10.64
C ALA A 79 12.13 6.18 -11.01
N GLY A 80 12.62 5.37 -11.95
CA GLY A 80 12.05 4.06 -12.27
C GLY A 80 12.07 3.13 -11.06
N THR A 81 13.21 3.01 -10.39
CA THR A 81 13.32 2.22 -9.16
C THR A 81 12.38 2.69 -8.05
N ALA A 82 12.25 4.00 -7.84
CA ALA A 82 11.32 4.55 -6.84
C ALA A 82 9.85 4.27 -7.21
N ALA A 83 9.52 4.20 -8.50
CA ALA A 83 8.19 3.79 -8.95
C ALA A 83 7.94 2.29 -8.68
N GLU A 84 8.92 1.41 -8.92
CA GLU A 84 8.85 -0.02 -8.57
C GLU A 84 8.65 -0.23 -7.06
N GLU A 85 9.38 0.51 -6.23
CA GLU A 85 9.21 0.50 -4.78
C GLU A 85 7.80 0.93 -4.38
N SER A 86 7.26 1.99 -5.00
CA SER A 86 5.89 2.45 -4.77
C SER A 86 4.84 1.39 -5.15
N ALA A 87 5.05 0.68 -6.26
CA ALA A 87 4.22 -0.45 -6.65
C ALA A 87 4.27 -1.59 -5.63
N ALA A 88 5.47 -1.90 -5.11
CA ALA A 88 5.65 -2.93 -4.08
C ALA A 88 4.91 -2.56 -2.78
N GLN A 89 4.96 -1.30 -2.33
CA GLN A 89 4.22 -0.84 -1.16
C GLN A 89 2.69 -0.93 -1.37
N ALA A 90 2.21 -0.57 -2.55
CA ALA A 90 0.79 -0.72 -2.87
C ALA A 90 0.34 -2.20 -2.83
N ARG A 91 1.16 -3.14 -3.33
CA ARG A 91 0.90 -4.58 -3.21
C ARG A 91 0.94 -5.08 -1.77
N ALA A 92 1.81 -4.53 -0.94
CA ALA A 92 1.85 -4.86 0.49
C ALA A 92 0.53 -4.50 1.19
N VAL A 93 -0.09 -3.34 0.86
CA VAL A 93 -1.42 -2.96 1.35
C VAL A 93 -2.49 -3.93 0.85
N VAL A 94 -2.45 -4.33 -0.44
CA VAL A 94 -3.36 -5.36 -0.99
C VAL A 94 -3.26 -6.65 -0.19
N SER A 95 -2.05 -7.14 0.05
CA SER A 95 -1.81 -8.38 0.80
C SER A 95 -2.30 -8.27 2.24
N ALA A 96 -2.04 -7.15 2.92
CA ALA A 96 -2.52 -6.91 4.29
C ALA A 96 -4.05 -6.93 4.36
N TYR A 97 -4.73 -6.29 3.39
CA TYR A 97 -6.18 -6.29 3.30
C TYR A 97 -6.76 -7.69 3.07
N GLU A 98 -6.24 -8.44 2.07
CA GLU A 98 -6.75 -9.79 1.76
C GLU A 98 -6.51 -10.77 2.92
N THR A 99 -5.38 -10.65 3.61
CA THR A 99 -5.11 -11.43 4.82
C THR A 99 -6.14 -11.12 5.90
N ALA A 100 -6.34 -9.85 6.23
CA ALA A 100 -7.31 -9.44 7.24
C ALA A 100 -8.75 -9.87 6.85
N ARG A 101 -9.12 -9.70 5.58
CA ARG A 101 -10.42 -10.15 5.06
C ARG A 101 -10.64 -11.65 5.21
N SER A 102 -9.59 -12.46 5.09
CA SER A 102 -9.68 -13.91 5.30
C SER A 102 -9.81 -14.30 6.77
N MET A 103 -9.34 -13.43 7.68
CA MET A 103 -9.39 -13.64 9.13
C MET A 103 -10.70 -13.16 9.76
N ILE A 104 -11.39 -12.21 9.16
CA ILE A 104 -12.65 -11.66 9.68
C ILE A 104 -13.72 -12.76 9.81
N VAL A 105 -14.44 -12.73 10.91
CA VAL A 105 -15.56 -13.66 11.14
C VAL A 105 -16.72 -13.26 10.22
N HIS A 106 -17.24 -14.22 9.47
CA HIS A 106 -18.36 -13.95 8.55
C HIS A 106 -19.60 -13.48 9.30
N PRO A 107 -20.28 -12.38 8.88
CA PRO A 107 -21.46 -11.82 9.56
C PRO A 107 -22.55 -12.83 9.87
N ALA A 108 -22.75 -13.84 9.01
CA ALA A 108 -23.73 -14.88 9.22
C ALA A 108 -23.44 -15.77 10.45
N LEU A 109 -22.16 -15.99 10.78
CA LEU A 109 -21.77 -16.74 11.98
C LEU A 109 -22.07 -15.94 13.24
N ILE A 110 -21.78 -14.63 13.23
CA ILE A 110 -22.08 -13.71 14.32
C ILE A 110 -23.60 -13.65 14.55
N ALA A 111 -24.37 -13.44 13.47
CA ALA A 111 -25.84 -13.43 13.54
C ALA A 111 -26.41 -14.77 14.05
N GLY A 112 -25.86 -15.89 13.60
CA GLY A 112 -26.23 -17.23 14.08
C GLY A 112 -26.01 -17.39 15.57
N ASN A 113 -24.86 -16.95 16.08
CA ASN A 113 -24.56 -16.96 17.52
C ASN A 113 -25.56 -16.10 18.31
N ARG A 114 -25.85 -14.86 17.86
CA ARG A 114 -26.81 -13.98 18.53
C ARG A 114 -28.23 -14.54 18.51
N ASN A 115 -28.68 -15.12 17.41
CA ASN A 115 -30.00 -15.78 17.33
C ASN A 115 -30.09 -16.99 18.27
N SER A 116 -29.02 -17.79 18.34
CA SER A 116 -28.95 -18.93 19.27
C SER A 116 -29.00 -18.47 20.72
N LEU A 117 -28.27 -17.42 21.08
CA LEU A 117 -28.29 -16.81 22.41
C LEU A 117 -29.71 -16.37 22.79
N VAL A 118 -30.40 -15.63 21.91
CA VAL A 118 -31.78 -15.20 22.15
C VAL A 118 -32.68 -16.40 22.40
N SER A 119 -32.58 -17.45 21.59
CA SER A 119 -33.39 -18.68 21.78
C SER A 119 -33.10 -19.36 23.13
N LEU A 120 -31.83 -19.45 23.52
CA LEU A 120 -31.43 -20.02 24.82
C LEU A 120 -31.95 -19.20 26.00
N VAL A 121 -31.90 -17.87 25.91
CA VAL A 121 -32.40 -16.98 26.96
C VAL A 121 -33.93 -17.09 27.09
N VAL A 122 -34.66 -17.02 25.99
CA VAL A 122 -36.15 -17.11 25.99
C VAL A 122 -36.63 -18.46 26.56
N SER A 123 -35.92 -19.54 26.26
CA SER A 123 -36.27 -20.88 26.78
C SER A 123 -35.74 -21.20 28.18
N ASN A 124 -35.02 -20.30 28.81
CA ASN A 124 -34.31 -20.54 30.10
C ASN A 124 -35.26 -20.32 31.32
N LEU A 125 -36.44 -20.94 31.33
CA LEU A 125 -37.49 -20.73 32.34
C LEU A 125 -37.05 -21.17 33.76
N PHE A 126 -36.18 -22.18 33.87
CA PHE A 126 -35.73 -22.76 35.13
C PHE A 126 -34.21 -22.66 35.32
N GLY A 127 -33.51 -21.87 34.52
CA GLY A 127 -32.07 -21.71 34.61
C GLY A 127 -31.24 -22.85 33.96
N GLN A 128 -31.91 -23.80 33.29
CA GLN A 128 -31.30 -25.00 32.71
C GLN A 128 -30.34 -24.67 31.55
N ASN A 129 -30.49 -23.52 30.89
CA ASN A 129 -29.66 -23.11 29.74
C ASN A 129 -28.46 -22.24 30.14
N ALA A 130 -28.26 -21.95 31.44
CA ALA A 130 -27.19 -21.06 31.88
C ALA A 130 -25.79 -21.44 31.35
N PRO A 131 -25.37 -22.72 31.31
CA PRO A 131 -24.07 -23.07 30.72
C PRO A 131 -23.99 -22.82 29.21
N ALA A 132 -25.08 -23.07 28.48
CA ALA A 132 -25.15 -22.85 27.02
C ALA A 132 -25.17 -21.35 26.67
N ILE A 133 -25.82 -20.53 27.51
CA ILE A 133 -25.78 -19.06 27.40
C ILE A 133 -24.36 -18.55 27.58
N ALA A 134 -23.67 -19.00 28.65
CA ALA A 134 -22.28 -18.62 28.89
C ALA A 134 -21.36 -19.02 27.72
N ALA A 135 -21.52 -20.22 27.17
CA ALA A 135 -20.77 -20.66 26.02
C ALA A 135 -21.03 -19.80 24.75
N ALA A 136 -22.28 -19.39 24.54
CA ALA A 136 -22.61 -18.52 23.41
C ALA A 136 -22.00 -17.12 23.56
N GLU A 137 -21.94 -16.57 24.77
CA GLU A 137 -21.25 -15.31 25.05
C GLU A 137 -19.73 -15.43 24.86
N GLU A 138 -19.12 -16.52 25.32
CA GLU A 138 -17.69 -16.77 25.12
C GLU A 138 -17.32 -16.84 23.62
N ILE A 139 -18.12 -17.52 22.82
CA ILE A 139 -17.93 -17.57 21.36
C ILE A 139 -18.03 -16.17 20.75
N TYR A 140 -18.95 -15.33 21.21
CA TYR A 140 -19.07 -13.96 20.72
C TYR A 140 -17.83 -13.11 21.06
N GLU A 141 -17.29 -13.23 22.27
CA GLU A 141 -16.05 -12.56 22.67
C GLU A 141 -14.85 -13.05 21.82
N GLN A 142 -14.82 -14.33 21.47
CA GLN A 142 -13.80 -14.86 20.55
C GLN A 142 -13.93 -14.26 19.14
N PHE A 143 -15.15 -14.12 18.61
CA PHE A 143 -15.40 -13.45 17.34
C PHE A 143 -14.92 -12.00 17.37
N TRP A 144 -15.23 -11.28 18.44
CA TRP A 144 -14.79 -9.91 18.61
C TRP A 144 -13.27 -9.80 18.66
N ALA A 145 -12.61 -10.62 19.47
CA ALA A 145 -11.17 -10.66 19.57
C ALA A 145 -10.50 -10.96 18.21
N GLN A 146 -11.04 -11.92 17.47
CA GLN A 146 -10.55 -12.29 16.13
C GLN A 146 -10.66 -11.12 15.14
N ASP A 147 -11.79 -10.44 15.09
CA ASP A 147 -12.01 -9.29 14.20
C ASP A 147 -11.09 -8.11 14.58
N VAL A 148 -10.89 -7.87 15.88
CA VAL A 148 -9.96 -6.84 16.36
C VAL A 148 -8.53 -7.15 15.92
N VAL A 149 -8.07 -8.40 16.06
CA VAL A 149 -6.72 -8.82 15.59
C VAL A 149 -6.59 -8.61 14.09
N ALA A 150 -7.56 -9.04 13.30
CA ALA A 150 -7.55 -8.85 11.85
C ALA A 150 -7.44 -7.36 11.46
N MET A 151 -8.15 -6.48 12.15
CA MET A 151 -8.09 -5.03 11.92
C MET A 151 -6.77 -4.41 12.36
N VAL A 152 -6.19 -4.85 13.49
CA VAL A 152 -4.86 -4.40 13.96
C VAL A 152 -3.80 -4.75 12.92
N ASP A 153 -3.79 -5.99 12.44
CA ASP A 153 -2.83 -6.46 11.45
C ASP A 153 -2.95 -5.70 10.12
N TYR A 154 -4.18 -5.46 9.66
CA TYR A 154 -4.43 -4.64 8.47
C TYR A 154 -3.87 -3.22 8.61
N TYR A 155 -4.22 -2.52 9.69
CA TYR A 155 -3.75 -1.16 9.91
C TYR A 155 -2.23 -1.10 10.12
N GLY A 156 -1.66 -2.08 10.82
CA GLY A 156 -0.22 -2.22 10.98
C GLY A 156 0.50 -2.42 9.64
N GLY A 157 0.03 -3.33 8.81
CA GLY A 157 0.57 -3.57 7.48
C GLY A 157 0.45 -2.36 6.55
N ALA A 158 -0.72 -1.70 6.54
CA ALA A 158 -0.93 -0.48 5.76
C ALA A 158 -0.03 0.69 6.22
N ALA A 159 0.15 0.86 7.53
CA ALA A 159 1.04 1.87 8.09
C ALA A 159 2.51 1.58 7.76
N ALA A 160 2.95 0.32 7.82
CA ALA A 160 4.29 -0.09 7.43
C ALA A 160 4.56 0.19 5.94
N ALA A 161 3.60 -0.14 5.07
CA ALA A 161 3.68 0.16 3.64
C ALA A 161 3.76 1.68 3.38
N ALA A 162 2.95 2.48 4.06
CA ALA A 162 3.01 3.93 3.94
C ALA A 162 4.35 4.52 4.41
N ALA A 163 4.91 3.97 5.49
CA ALA A 163 6.23 4.39 6.00
C ALA A 163 7.38 3.97 5.06
N GLY A 164 7.19 2.95 4.24
CA GLY A 164 8.16 2.51 3.23
C GLY A 164 8.17 3.36 1.94
N LEU A 165 7.25 4.32 1.79
CA LEU A 165 7.24 5.20 0.62
C LEU A 165 8.38 6.23 0.72
N THR A 166 9.21 6.27 -0.32
CA THR A 166 10.30 7.25 -0.46
C THR A 166 9.91 8.36 -1.43
N PRO A 167 10.16 9.65 -1.10
CA PRO A 167 9.91 10.73 -2.03
C PRO A 167 10.83 10.62 -3.27
N PHE A 168 10.29 10.95 -4.44
CA PHE A 168 11.09 11.04 -5.66
C PHE A 168 12.18 12.10 -5.53
N ALA A 169 13.40 11.77 -5.96
CA ALA A 169 14.49 12.71 -6.01
C ALA A 169 14.19 13.85 -7.00
N LYS A 170 14.55 15.08 -6.64
CA LYS A 170 14.44 16.22 -7.56
C LYS A 170 15.34 15.99 -8.78
N GLY A 171 14.81 16.24 -9.96
CA GLY A 171 15.56 16.11 -11.20
C GLY A 171 16.76 17.08 -11.26
N PRO A 172 17.78 16.75 -12.06
CA PRO A 172 19.03 17.57 -12.14
C PRO A 172 18.76 18.99 -12.63
N LEU A 173 17.76 19.21 -13.47
CA LEU A 173 17.37 20.56 -13.92
C LEU A 173 16.81 21.42 -12.76
N ALA A 174 16.09 20.84 -11.82
CA ALA A 174 15.61 21.55 -10.63
C ALA A 174 16.77 21.90 -9.67
N GLN A 175 17.80 21.08 -9.62
CA GLN A 175 19.02 21.37 -8.85
C GLN A 175 19.80 22.54 -9.47
N LEU A 176 19.92 22.60 -10.80
CA LEU A 176 20.58 23.70 -11.52
C LEU A 176 19.82 25.03 -11.34
N ALA A 177 18.48 25.00 -11.38
CA ALA A 177 17.66 26.19 -11.13
C ALA A 177 17.83 26.73 -9.70
N GLY A 178 17.98 25.85 -8.71
CA GLY A 178 18.29 26.22 -7.31
C GLY A 178 19.68 26.83 -7.14
N ALA A 179 20.68 26.32 -7.86
CA ALA A 179 22.05 26.85 -7.82
C ALA A 179 22.18 28.22 -8.53
N GLY A 180 21.43 28.46 -9.62
CA GLY A 180 21.40 29.73 -10.31
C GLY A 180 20.79 30.89 -9.52
N GLY A 181 19.91 30.60 -8.54
CA GLY A 181 19.36 31.58 -7.61
C GLY A 181 20.38 32.13 -6.58
N ALA A 182 21.40 31.34 -6.25
CA ALA A 182 22.46 31.75 -5.32
C ALA A 182 23.48 32.70 -5.93
N VAL A 183 23.60 32.78 -7.25
CA VAL A 183 24.58 33.65 -7.96
C VAL A 183 24.05 35.09 -8.15
N LYS A 184 22.79 35.37 -7.87
CA LYS A 184 22.19 36.70 -7.99
C LYS A 184 22.20 37.56 -6.73
N ALA A 185 22.88 37.12 -5.67
CA ALA A 185 22.94 37.80 -4.36
C ALA A 185 24.40 38.22 -3.97
N VAL A 186 25.25 38.58 -4.97
CA VAL A 186 26.52 39.26 -4.72
C VAL A 186 26.59 40.56 -5.51
#